data_39ce633898de4669cc2d71ccea843668
#
_entry.id   39ce633898de4669cc2d71ccea843668
#
_cell.length_a   1.000
_cell.length_b   1.000
_cell.length_c   1.000
_cell.angle_alpha   90.00
_cell.angle_beta   90.00
_cell.angle_gamma   90.00
#
_symmetry.space_group_name_H-M   'P 1'
#
loop_
_entity.id
_entity.type
_entity.pdbx_description
1 polymer ?
#
loop_
_entity_poly.entity_id
_entity_poly.type
_entity_poly.pdbx_seq_one_letter_code
_entity_poly.pdbx_strand_id
1 'polypeptide(L)'
;MKASILVVDDERNVRLMYHAALEGIANVDEADSAAHALEMFAKQRYEAAILDLRMPEMTGLELLEQMNHAGITTPVVFITAYADVPNAVSALKCGAIDFLQKPITPDQLRTVVKDVLVRHAPEEKKNEPHDFEYFLRCAKRAINLRDFAAARLNLISALEINPDSPQALNLAGVMFEMREEFDQARRYYGRAIKVGKDFGPAQANMRRIFELFNFGSSKEPYNLENK
;
A
#
# COMPACT_ATOMS: atom_id res chain seq x y z
N MET A 1 -4.62 19.48 9.53
CA MET A 1 -6.02 18.98 9.65
C MET A 1 -5.95 17.53 10.13
N LYS A 2 -6.96 17.03 10.87
CA LYS A 2 -7.04 15.60 11.20
C LYS A 2 -7.43 14.83 9.96
N ALA A 3 -6.90 13.60 9.81
CA ALA A 3 -7.29 12.70 8.72
C ALA A 3 -8.78 12.34 8.80
N SER A 4 -9.46 12.16 7.69
CA SER A 4 -10.85 11.72 7.61
C SER A 4 -10.91 10.22 7.34
N ILE A 5 -11.62 9.49 8.19
CA ILE A 5 -11.73 8.02 8.12
C ILE A 5 -13.21 7.66 8.01
N LEU A 6 -13.52 6.70 7.14
CA LEU A 6 -14.85 6.12 7.05
C LEU A 6 -14.90 4.76 7.77
N VAL A 7 -15.83 4.62 8.69
CA VAL A 7 -16.15 3.34 9.36
C VAL A 7 -17.44 2.79 8.78
N VAL A 8 -17.39 1.57 8.26
CA VAL A 8 -18.52 0.90 7.61
C VAL A 8 -18.80 -0.43 8.31
N ASP A 9 -19.89 -0.51 9.02
CA ASP A 9 -20.29 -1.67 9.82
C ASP A 9 -21.81 -1.57 10.06
N ASP A 10 -22.57 -2.64 9.91
CA ASP A 10 -24.02 -2.61 10.14
C ASP A 10 -24.37 -2.51 11.61
N GLU A 11 -23.46 -2.92 12.50
CA GLU A 11 -23.65 -2.85 13.95
C GLU A 11 -23.35 -1.45 14.52
N ARG A 12 -24.39 -0.72 14.93
CA ARG A 12 -24.24 0.62 15.51
C ARG A 12 -23.26 0.69 16.69
N ASN A 13 -23.27 -0.31 17.56
CA ASN A 13 -22.39 -0.32 18.73
C ASN A 13 -20.90 -0.43 18.34
N VAL A 14 -20.58 -1.16 17.26
CA VAL A 14 -19.23 -1.27 16.73
C VAL A 14 -18.80 0.08 16.17
N ARG A 15 -19.62 0.74 15.36
CA ARG A 15 -19.31 2.07 14.83
C ARG A 15 -19.04 3.09 15.94
N LEU A 16 -19.90 3.13 16.98
CA LEU A 16 -19.70 4.03 18.14
C LEU A 16 -18.40 3.72 18.89
N MET A 17 -18.06 2.45 19.06
CA MET A 17 -16.81 2.04 19.71
C MET A 17 -15.60 2.49 18.90
N TYR A 18 -15.61 2.31 17.57
CA TYR A 18 -14.52 2.74 16.70
C TYR A 18 -14.40 4.26 16.64
N HIS A 19 -15.53 4.97 16.57
CA HIS A 19 -15.55 6.43 16.65
C HIS A 19 -14.88 6.91 17.95
N ALA A 20 -15.30 6.41 19.11
CA ALA A 20 -14.72 6.77 20.40
C ALA A 20 -13.23 6.40 20.50
N ALA A 21 -12.84 5.24 19.96
CA ALA A 21 -11.44 4.81 19.95
C ALA A 21 -10.53 5.71 19.10
N LEU A 22 -11.05 6.27 18.02
CA LEU A 22 -10.29 7.11 17.08
C LEU A 22 -10.43 8.60 17.38
N GLU A 23 -11.23 8.98 18.37
CA GLU A 23 -11.34 10.36 18.83
C GLU A 23 -9.96 10.91 19.18
N GLY A 24 -9.66 12.10 18.71
CA GLY A 24 -8.34 12.73 18.88
C GLY A 24 -7.28 12.35 17.82
N ILE A 25 -7.46 11.22 17.11
CA ILE A 25 -6.55 10.77 16.03
C ILE A 25 -7.06 11.23 14.66
N ALA A 26 -8.35 11.02 14.38
CA ALA A 26 -8.97 11.30 13.09
C ALA A 26 -10.36 11.90 13.25
N ASN A 27 -10.89 12.46 12.15
CA ASN A 27 -12.33 12.72 12.00
C ASN A 27 -12.96 11.44 11.47
N VAL A 28 -13.95 10.91 12.17
CA VAL A 28 -14.58 9.64 11.83
C VAL A 28 -15.99 9.90 11.33
N ASP A 29 -16.25 9.48 10.10
CA ASP A 29 -17.59 9.38 9.54
C ASP A 29 -18.05 7.91 9.60
N GLU A 30 -19.36 7.69 9.67
CA GLU A 30 -19.94 6.37 9.83
C GLU A 30 -20.91 6.06 8.69
N ALA A 31 -20.83 4.85 8.16
CA ALA A 31 -21.82 4.27 7.26
C ALA A 31 -22.33 2.95 7.84
N ASP A 32 -23.63 2.73 7.76
CA ASP A 32 -24.31 1.54 8.27
C ASP A 32 -24.52 0.45 7.20
N SER A 33 -24.11 0.74 5.98
CA SER A 33 -24.24 -0.16 4.83
C SER A 33 -23.24 0.18 3.75
N ALA A 34 -22.99 -0.77 2.86
CA ALA A 34 -22.13 -0.57 1.71
C ALA A 34 -22.68 0.50 0.74
N ALA A 35 -24.00 0.56 0.56
CA ALA A 35 -24.64 1.57 -0.27
C ALA A 35 -24.40 2.98 0.28
N HIS A 36 -24.59 3.16 1.60
CA HIS A 36 -24.32 4.43 2.27
C HIS A 36 -22.85 4.82 2.18
N ALA A 37 -21.92 3.83 2.31
CA ALA A 37 -20.48 4.08 2.14
C ALA A 37 -20.15 4.59 0.73
N LEU A 38 -20.71 4.02 -0.33
CA LEU A 38 -20.51 4.48 -1.71
C LEU A 38 -21.00 5.91 -1.93
N GLU A 39 -22.15 6.27 -1.33
CA GLU A 39 -22.63 7.66 -1.38
C GLU A 39 -21.65 8.62 -0.68
N MET A 40 -21.05 8.19 0.42
CA MET A 40 -20.10 9.01 1.15
C MET A 40 -18.78 9.16 0.39
N PHE A 41 -18.27 8.08 -0.23
CA PHE A 41 -17.10 8.14 -1.11
C PHE A 41 -17.33 9.04 -2.33
N ALA A 42 -18.55 9.13 -2.83
CA ALA A 42 -18.88 10.05 -3.93
C ALA A 42 -18.85 11.53 -3.52
N LYS A 43 -19.07 11.84 -2.23
CA LYS A 43 -19.14 13.21 -1.70
C LYS A 43 -17.78 13.75 -1.27
N GLN A 44 -16.92 12.89 -0.70
CA GLN A 44 -15.61 13.31 -0.20
C GLN A 44 -14.58 12.18 -0.26
N ARG A 45 -13.31 12.54 -0.13
CA ARG A 45 -12.20 11.58 -0.02
C ARG A 45 -11.93 11.24 1.44
N TYR A 46 -11.59 9.98 1.68
CA TYR A 46 -11.13 9.48 2.97
C TYR A 46 -9.69 9.02 2.87
N GLU A 47 -8.90 9.28 3.91
CA GLU A 47 -7.51 8.83 4.03
C GLU A 47 -7.40 7.35 4.44
N ALA A 48 -8.46 6.77 5.01
CA ALA A 48 -8.59 5.34 5.24
C ALA A 48 -10.07 4.96 5.39
N ALA A 49 -10.38 3.68 5.16
CA ALA A 49 -11.68 3.11 5.46
C ALA A 49 -11.52 1.81 6.26
N ILE A 50 -12.39 1.64 7.25
CA ILE A 50 -12.52 0.42 8.04
C ILE A 50 -13.84 -0.23 7.64
N LEU A 51 -13.78 -1.45 7.12
CA LEU A 51 -14.95 -2.16 6.62
C LEU A 51 -15.20 -3.44 7.41
N ASP A 52 -16.45 -3.71 7.76
CA ASP A 52 -16.83 -5.08 8.10
C ASP A 52 -16.96 -5.90 6.82
N LEU A 53 -16.66 -7.19 6.92
CA LEU A 53 -16.74 -8.10 5.79
C LEU A 53 -18.19 -8.50 5.47
N ARG A 54 -18.99 -8.73 6.52
CA ARG A 54 -20.37 -9.19 6.37
C ARG A 54 -21.36 -8.10 6.76
N MET A 55 -21.99 -7.55 5.75
CA MET A 55 -23.09 -6.60 5.90
C MET A 55 -24.30 -7.09 5.10
N PRO A 56 -25.52 -6.69 5.47
CA PRO A 56 -26.71 -6.97 4.68
C PRO A 56 -26.59 -6.42 3.25
N GLU A 57 -27.24 -7.06 2.30
CA GLU A 57 -27.36 -6.69 0.89
C GLU A 57 -26.05 -6.73 0.09
N MET A 58 -24.96 -6.13 0.60
CA MET A 58 -23.66 -6.07 -0.07
C MET A 58 -22.55 -6.29 0.95
N THR A 59 -21.70 -7.25 0.70
CA THR A 59 -20.54 -7.56 1.55
C THR A 59 -19.44 -6.48 1.44
N GLY A 60 -18.57 -6.42 2.43
CA GLY A 60 -17.42 -5.51 2.37
C GLY A 60 -16.46 -5.81 1.22
N LEU A 61 -16.34 -7.08 0.78
CA LEU A 61 -15.57 -7.43 -0.41
C LEU A 61 -16.17 -6.87 -1.69
N GLU A 62 -17.48 -7.03 -1.87
CA GLU A 62 -18.19 -6.46 -3.02
C GLU A 62 -18.10 -4.92 -3.00
N LEU A 63 -18.15 -4.30 -1.82
CA LEU A 63 -17.93 -2.85 -1.68
C LEU A 63 -16.52 -2.47 -2.16
N LEU A 64 -15.48 -3.19 -1.73
CA LEU A 64 -14.10 -2.94 -2.15
C LEU A 64 -13.92 -3.13 -3.67
N GLU A 65 -14.56 -4.14 -4.27
CA GLU A 65 -14.56 -4.33 -5.72
C GLU A 65 -15.23 -3.15 -6.44
N GLN A 66 -16.37 -2.66 -5.94
CA GLN A 66 -17.02 -1.48 -6.51
C GLN A 66 -16.19 -0.21 -6.35
N MET A 67 -15.51 -0.03 -5.21
CA MET A 67 -14.57 1.06 -5.01
C MET A 67 -13.44 1.02 -6.06
N ASN A 68 -12.86 -0.16 -6.30
CA ASN A 68 -11.81 -0.36 -7.31
C ASN A 68 -12.31 -0.01 -8.73
N HIS A 69 -13.52 -0.47 -9.11
CA HIS A 69 -14.14 -0.15 -10.39
C HIS A 69 -14.44 1.36 -10.55
N ALA A 70 -14.80 2.02 -9.47
CA ALA A 70 -15.04 3.46 -9.44
C ALA A 70 -13.75 4.31 -9.35
N GLY A 71 -12.56 3.69 -9.28
CA GLY A 71 -11.29 4.38 -9.14
C GLY A 71 -11.08 5.03 -7.77
N ILE A 72 -11.78 4.55 -6.73
CA ILE A 72 -11.61 5.01 -5.35
C ILE A 72 -10.38 4.33 -4.77
N THR A 73 -9.34 5.12 -4.48
CA THR A 73 -8.03 4.63 -4.00
C THR A 73 -7.87 4.71 -2.49
N THR A 74 -8.96 4.89 -1.75
CA THR A 74 -8.95 4.93 -0.28
C THR A 74 -8.39 3.60 0.28
N PRO A 75 -7.37 3.65 1.14
CA PRO A 75 -6.83 2.47 1.81
C PRO A 75 -7.88 1.78 2.67
N VAL A 76 -8.06 0.46 2.50
CA VAL A 76 -9.09 -0.32 3.20
C VAL A 76 -8.46 -1.30 4.17
N VAL A 77 -8.97 -1.31 5.41
CA VAL A 77 -8.70 -2.33 6.44
C VAL A 77 -10.00 -3.06 6.76
N PHE A 78 -9.97 -4.38 6.68
CA PHE A 78 -11.10 -5.19 7.17
C PHE A 78 -10.96 -5.50 8.65
N ILE A 79 -12.05 -5.32 9.40
CA ILE A 79 -12.15 -5.73 10.81
C ILE A 79 -13.47 -6.48 10.99
N THR A 80 -13.42 -7.81 11.07
CA THR A 80 -14.61 -8.66 11.03
C THR A 80 -14.57 -9.82 12.02
N ALA A 81 -15.73 -10.31 12.46
CA ALA A 81 -15.85 -11.53 13.24
C ALA A 81 -15.56 -12.80 12.40
N TYR A 82 -15.59 -12.70 11.07
CA TYR A 82 -15.47 -13.82 10.13
C TYR A 82 -14.07 -13.86 9.47
N ALA A 83 -13.04 -13.83 10.30
CA ALA A 83 -11.66 -13.86 9.84
C ALA A 83 -11.18 -15.29 9.60
N ASP A 84 -11.56 -15.86 8.47
CA ASP A 84 -10.99 -17.11 7.95
C ASP A 84 -9.95 -16.85 6.86
N VAL A 85 -9.10 -17.84 6.61
CA VAL A 85 -8.00 -17.72 5.63
C VAL A 85 -8.50 -17.40 4.21
N PRO A 86 -9.57 -18.04 3.67
CA PRO A 86 -10.10 -17.70 2.35
C PRO A 86 -10.53 -16.23 2.24
N ASN A 87 -11.24 -15.71 3.23
CA ASN A 87 -11.70 -14.32 3.24
C ASN A 87 -10.55 -13.33 3.34
N ALA A 88 -9.56 -13.60 4.21
CA ALA A 88 -8.37 -12.77 4.34
C ALA A 88 -7.58 -12.71 3.02
N VAL A 89 -7.35 -13.87 2.39
CA VAL A 89 -6.66 -13.94 1.10
C VAL A 89 -7.43 -13.20 0.00
N SER A 90 -8.76 -13.33 -0.04
CA SER A 90 -9.60 -12.61 -1.01
C SER A 90 -9.54 -11.10 -0.80
N ALA A 91 -9.65 -10.63 0.43
CA ALA A 91 -9.55 -9.20 0.77
C ALA A 91 -8.20 -8.60 0.33
N LEU A 92 -7.08 -9.27 0.66
CA LEU A 92 -5.75 -8.82 0.26
C LEU A 92 -5.55 -8.85 -1.27
N LYS A 93 -6.10 -9.84 -1.97
CA LYS A 93 -6.07 -9.89 -3.45
C LYS A 93 -6.89 -8.77 -4.09
N CYS A 94 -8.00 -8.36 -3.47
CA CYS A 94 -8.81 -7.24 -3.92
C CYS A 94 -8.17 -5.87 -3.57
N GLY A 95 -7.03 -5.85 -2.87
CA GLY A 95 -6.28 -4.63 -2.57
C GLY A 95 -6.52 -4.06 -1.17
N ALA A 96 -7.12 -4.83 -0.25
CA ALA A 96 -7.15 -4.46 1.15
C ALA A 96 -5.71 -4.40 1.71
N ILE A 97 -5.48 -3.46 2.62
CA ILE A 97 -4.17 -3.23 3.22
C ILE A 97 -3.92 -4.16 4.39
N ASP A 98 -4.97 -4.43 5.15
CA ASP A 98 -4.90 -5.30 6.31
C ASP A 98 -6.25 -5.99 6.57
N PHE A 99 -6.20 -7.07 7.36
CA PHE A 99 -7.36 -7.86 7.68
C PHE A 99 -7.24 -8.37 9.13
N LEU A 100 -8.16 -7.93 9.99
CA LEU A 100 -8.14 -8.17 11.43
C LEU A 100 -9.39 -8.87 11.92
N GLN A 101 -9.24 -9.68 12.96
CA GLN A 101 -10.35 -10.40 13.58
C GLN A 101 -10.92 -9.63 14.79
N LYS A 102 -12.26 -9.47 14.83
CA LYS A 102 -12.97 -9.06 16.04
C LYS A 102 -12.90 -10.19 17.09
N PRO A 103 -12.78 -9.87 18.40
CA PRO A 103 -12.78 -8.53 18.99
C PRO A 103 -11.44 -7.83 18.87
N ILE A 104 -11.45 -6.53 18.57
CA ILE A 104 -10.27 -5.68 18.54
C ILE A 104 -10.33 -4.67 19.69
N THR A 105 -9.19 -4.44 20.33
CA THR A 105 -9.11 -3.43 21.39
C THR A 105 -8.96 -2.02 20.80
N PRO A 106 -9.35 -0.95 21.54
CA PRO A 106 -9.14 0.43 21.10
C PRO A 106 -7.68 0.73 20.75
N ASP A 107 -6.71 0.17 21.47
CA ASP A 107 -5.29 0.41 21.21
C ASP A 107 -4.79 -0.29 19.94
N GLN A 108 -5.28 -1.51 19.68
CA GLN A 108 -5.01 -2.19 18.41
C GLN A 108 -5.59 -1.41 17.23
N LEU A 109 -6.83 -0.94 17.34
CA LEU A 109 -7.45 -0.11 16.31
C LEU A 109 -6.65 1.17 16.04
N ARG A 110 -6.24 1.88 17.11
CA ARG A 110 -5.39 3.08 16.99
C ARG A 110 -4.07 2.79 16.31
N THR A 111 -3.44 1.67 16.64
CA THR A 111 -2.16 1.26 16.04
C THR A 111 -2.31 1.01 14.55
N VAL A 112 -3.27 0.19 14.15
CA VAL A 112 -3.52 -0.13 12.74
C VAL A 112 -3.86 1.12 11.94
N VAL A 113 -4.77 1.95 12.45
CA VAL A 113 -5.17 3.20 11.77
C VAL A 113 -3.99 4.16 11.62
N LYS A 114 -3.17 4.35 12.65
CA LYS A 114 -1.96 5.17 12.56
C LYS A 114 -0.98 4.64 11.51
N ASP A 115 -0.76 3.32 11.50
CA ASP A 115 0.11 2.68 10.52
C ASP A 115 -0.40 2.88 9.08
N VAL A 116 -1.70 2.73 8.86
CA VAL A 116 -2.33 2.97 7.56
C VAL A 116 -2.20 4.43 7.17
N LEU A 117 -2.52 5.36 8.05
CA LEU A 117 -2.41 6.81 7.78
C LEU A 117 -0.96 7.23 7.49
N VAL A 118 0.03 6.67 8.19
CA VAL A 118 1.45 6.97 7.93
C VAL A 118 1.89 6.39 6.59
N ARG A 119 1.52 5.15 6.28
CA ARG A 119 1.91 4.46 5.03
C ARG A 119 1.20 5.04 3.82
N HIS A 120 -0.04 5.50 3.97
CA HIS A 120 -0.92 5.97 2.90
C HIS A 120 -1.26 7.46 3.03
N ALA A 121 -0.56 8.21 3.91
CA ALA A 121 -0.71 9.65 3.96
C ALA A 121 -0.65 10.19 2.52
N PRO A 122 -1.69 10.91 2.04
CA PRO A 122 -1.52 11.63 0.79
C PRO A 122 -0.26 12.48 0.95
N GLU A 123 0.62 12.47 -0.02
CA GLU A 123 1.73 13.40 -0.04
C GLU A 123 1.13 14.81 -0.15
N GLU A 124 0.69 15.37 1.00
CA GLU A 124 0.33 16.77 1.11
C GLU A 124 1.60 17.61 1.08
N LYS A 125 2.13 17.71 -0.13
CA LYS A 125 2.87 18.87 -0.54
C LYS A 125 2.41 19.26 -1.93
N LYS A 126 1.24 19.91 -1.99
CA LYS A 126 0.67 20.50 -3.21
C LYS A 126 1.59 21.54 -3.90
N ASN A 127 2.83 21.71 -3.43
CA ASN A 127 3.86 22.61 -3.97
C ASN A 127 5.25 21.97 -4.02
N GLU A 128 5.43 20.66 -3.83
CA GLU A 128 6.73 20.09 -4.15
C GLU A 128 6.86 19.99 -5.67
N PRO A 129 7.97 20.47 -6.24
CA PRO A 129 8.24 20.25 -7.65
C PRO A 129 8.25 18.73 -7.88
N HIS A 130 7.61 18.27 -8.96
CA HIS A 130 7.68 16.88 -9.40
C HIS A 130 9.07 16.64 -9.99
N ASP A 131 10.08 16.70 -9.12
CA ASP A 131 11.47 16.47 -9.44
C ASP A 131 11.85 14.98 -9.33
N PHE A 132 13.10 14.70 -9.58
CA PHE A 132 13.65 13.37 -9.50
C PHE A 132 13.41 12.70 -8.14
N GLU A 133 13.64 13.42 -7.04
CA GLU A 133 13.49 12.89 -5.68
C GLU A 133 12.03 12.59 -5.34
N TYR A 134 11.10 13.41 -5.82
CA TYR A 134 9.67 13.16 -5.69
C TYR A 134 9.30 11.82 -6.32
N PHE A 135 9.64 11.61 -7.62
CA PHE A 135 9.31 10.37 -8.31
C PHE A 135 10.00 9.16 -7.70
N LEU A 136 11.22 9.31 -7.20
CA LEU A 136 11.95 8.23 -6.54
C LEU A 136 11.25 7.78 -5.24
N ARG A 137 10.78 8.73 -4.42
CA ARG A 137 10.00 8.44 -3.19
C ARG A 137 8.68 7.76 -3.53
N CYS A 138 7.94 8.28 -4.51
CA CYS A 138 6.67 7.71 -4.97
C CYS A 138 6.86 6.27 -5.49
N ALA A 139 7.90 6.03 -6.29
CA ALA A 139 8.22 4.69 -6.79
C ALA A 139 8.55 3.72 -5.65
N LYS A 140 9.39 4.12 -4.70
CA LYS A 140 9.76 3.31 -3.53
C LYS A 140 8.53 2.94 -2.70
N ARG A 141 7.64 3.91 -2.44
CA ARG A 141 6.38 3.69 -1.73
C ARG A 141 5.50 2.69 -2.48
N ALA A 142 5.28 2.88 -3.78
CA ALA A 142 4.47 2.00 -4.61
C ALA A 142 5.02 0.56 -4.64
N ILE A 143 6.36 0.38 -4.69
CA ILE A 143 6.99 -0.94 -4.58
C ILE A 143 6.67 -1.60 -3.25
N ASN A 144 6.79 -0.87 -2.13
CA ASN A 144 6.49 -1.40 -0.80
C ASN A 144 5.01 -1.81 -0.66
N LEU A 145 4.10 -1.10 -1.34
CA LEU A 145 2.67 -1.41 -1.40
C LEU A 145 2.31 -2.47 -2.45
N ARG A 146 3.29 -2.98 -3.20
CA ARG A 146 3.10 -3.87 -4.35
C ARG A 146 2.22 -3.29 -5.45
N ASP A 147 2.03 -1.98 -5.48
CA ASP A 147 1.42 -1.28 -6.62
C ASP A 147 2.45 -1.10 -7.74
N PHE A 148 2.65 -2.18 -8.50
CA PHE A 148 3.66 -2.19 -9.56
C PHE A 148 3.29 -1.31 -10.75
N ALA A 149 2.01 -0.97 -10.93
CA ALA A 149 1.57 -0.05 -11.97
C ALA A 149 2.01 1.39 -11.64
N ALA A 150 1.69 1.86 -10.42
CA ALA A 150 2.15 3.16 -9.94
C ALA A 150 3.68 3.23 -9.82
N ALA A 151 4.33 2.15 -9.34
CA ALA A 151 5.79 2.08 -9.26
C ALA A 151 6.44 2.29 -10.63
N ARG A 152 5.94 1.61 -11.66
CA ARG A 152 6.44 1.73 -13.03
C ARG A 152 6.32 3.15 -13.58
N LEU A 153 5.17 3.80 -13.40
CA LEU A 153 4.95 5.17 -13.89
C LEU A 153 5.93 6.14 -13.23
N ASN A 154 6.08 6.08 -11.91
CA ASN A 154 7.01 6.94 -11.19
C ASN A 154 8.48 6.67 -11.56
N LEU A 155 8.87 5.40 -11.80
CA LEU A 155 10.21 5.05 -12.25
C LEU A 155 10.51 5.54 -13.67
N ILE A 156 9.52 5.51 -14.56
CA ILE A 156 9.64 6.10 -15.90
C ILE A 156 9.94 7.60 -15.76
N SER A 157 9.13 8.35 -15.01
CA SER A 157 9.33 9.79 -14.80
C SER A 157 10.68 10.11 -14.14
N ALA A 158 11.10 9.32 -13.15
CA ALA A 158 12.41 9.48 -12.53
C ALA A 158 13.55 9.25 -13.52
N LEU A 159 13.47 8.21 -14.36
CA LEU A 159 14.49 7.88 -15.36
C LEU A 159 14.46 8.82 -16.59
N GLU A 160 13.35 9.50 -16.87
CA GLU A 160 13.29 10.58 -17.85
C GLU A 160 14.10 11.80 -17.39
N ILE A 161 14.06 12.12 -16.08
CA ILE A 161 14.82 13.22 -15.49
C ILE A 161 16.31 12.85 -15.34
N ASN A 162 16.59 11.63 -14.83
CA ASN A 162 17.96 11.13 -14.65
C ASN A 162 18.09 9.68 -15.13
N PRO A 163 18.40 9.46 -16.42
CA PRO A 163 18.50 8.11 -17.02
C PRO A 163 19.57 7.21 -16.41
N ASP A 164 20.60 7.81 -15.82
CA ASP A 164 21.77 7.13 -15.25
C ASP A 164 21.76 7.14 -13.72
N SER A 165 20.57 7.27 -13.11
CA SER A 165 20.43 7.15 -11.67
C SER A 165 20.57 5.71 -11.19
N PRO A 166 21.60 5.34 -10.42
CA PRO A 166 21.73 4.00 -9.88
C PRO A 166 20.58 3.66 -8.91
N GLN A 167 20.01 4.66 -8.20
CA GLN A 167 18.88 4.49 -7.30
C GLN A 167 17.62 4.10 -8.07
N ALA A 168 17.24 4.85 -9.10
CA ALA A 168 16.05 4.56 -9.90
C ALA A 168 16.16 3.22 -10.64
N LEU A 169 17.34 2.93 -11.19
CA LEU A 169 17.63 1.65 -11.84
C LEU A 169 17.55 0.48 -10.84
N ASN A 170 18.06 0.64 -9.62
CA ASN A 170 17.95 -0.37 -8.58
C ASN A 170 16.49 -0.63 -8.20
N LEU A 171 15.69 0.43 -7.97
CA LEU A 171 14.26 0.29 -7.66
C LEU A 171 13.50 -0.41 -8.80
N ALA A 172 13.82 -0.12 -10.06
CA ALA A 172 13.25 -0.83 -11.20
C ALA A 172 13.62 -2.33 -11.15
N GLY A 173 14.85 -2.65 -10.80
CA GLY A 173 15.29 -4.03 -10.59
C GLY A 173 14.49 -4.73 -9.50
N VAL A 174 14.30 -4.09 -8.34
CA VAL A 174 13.51 -4.64 -7.22
C VAL A 174 12.05 -4.85 -7.63
N MET A 175 11.44 -3.90 -8.33
CA MET A 175 10.07 -4.03 -8.83
C MET A 175 9.91 -5.27 -9.73
N PHE A 176 10.83 -5.48 -10.67
CA PHE A 176 10.77 -6.65 -11.56
C PHE A 176 11.05 -7.95 -10.80
N GLU A 177 11.96 -7.95 -9.84
CA GLU A 177 12.25 -9.13 -9.02
C GLU A 177 11.05 -9.54 -8.16
N MET A 178 10.34 -8.58 -7.55
CA MET A 178 9.11 -8.85 -6.79
C MET A 178 7.95 -9.38 -7.64
N ARG A 179 8.04 -9.21 -8.97
CA ARG A 179 7.14 -9.80 -9.96
C ARG A 179 7.66 -11.12 -10.55
N GLU A 180 8.78 -11.64 -10.01
CA GLU A 180 9.46 -12.84 -10.49
C GLU A 180 9.99 -12.73 -11.93
N GLU A 181 10.11 -11.50 -12.45
CA GLU A 181 10.68 -11.20 -13.77
C GLU A 181 12.21 -11.04 -13.66
N PHE A 182 12.89 -12.10 -13.26
CA PHE A 182 14.31 -12.09 -12.86
C PHE A 182 15.27 -11.62 -13.96
N ASP A 183 14.99 -11.90 -15.22
CA ASP A 183 15.85 -11.44 -16.33
C ASP A 183 15.82 -9.92 -16.47
N GLN A 184 14.66 -9.30 -16.29
CA GLN A 184 14.53 -7.85 -16.29
C GLN A 184 15.22 -7.26 -15.04
N ALA A 185 14.99 -7.86 -13.88
CA ALA A 185 15.64 -7.43 -12.64
C ALA A 185 17.17 -7.40 -12.79
N ARG A 186 17.77 -8.48 -13.30
CA ARG A 186 19.23 -8.58 -13.56
C ARG A 186 19.72 -7.49 -14.49
N ARG A 187 18.98 -7.18 -15.56
CA ARG A 187 19.35 -6.11 -16.51
C ARG A 187 19.39 -4.75 -15.81
N TYR A 188 18.39 -4.45 -15.00
CA TYR A 188 18.30 -3.18 -14.29
C TYR A 188 19.38 -3.06 -13.20
N TYR A 189 19.62 -4.11 -12.40
CA TYR A 189 20.71 -4.12 -11.43
C TYR A 189 22.09 -4.00 -12.10
N GLY A 190 22.30 -4.70 -13.23
CA GLY A 190 23.54 -4.58 -13.99
C GLY A 190 23.77 -3.17 -14.52
N ARG A 191 22.72 -2.47 -14.99
CA ARG A 191 22.83 -1.06 -15.37
C ARG A 191 23.13 -0.18 -14.16
N ALA A 192 22.45 -0.38 -13.02
CA ALA A 192 22.70 0.38 -11.79
C ALA A 192 24.16 0.25 -11.31
N ILE A 193 24.73 -0.95 -11.35
CA ILE A 193 26.14 -1.21 -11.00
C ILE A 193 27.08 -0.54 -12.01
N LYS A 194 26.74 -0.56 -13.30
CA LYS A 194 27.58 0.04 -14.34
C LYS A 194 27.70 1.55 -14.18
N VAL A 195 26.62 2.24 -13.84
CA VAL A 195 26.60 3.70 -13.67
C VAL A 195 27.05 4.14 -12.27
N GLY A 196 26.75 3.35 -11.24
CA GLY A 196 27.17 3.58 -9.86
C GLY A 196 28.05 2.43 -9.35
N LYS A 197 29.36 2.45 -9.65
CA LYS A 197 30.27 1.35 -9.30
C LYS A 197 30.28 1.01 -7.82
N ASP A 198 30.11 2.02 -6.96
CA ASP A 198 30.10 1.88 -5.49
C ASP A 198 28.67 1.81 -4.91
N PHE A 199 27.65 1.64 -5.76
CA PHE A 199 26.27 1.58 -5.32
C PHE A 199 25.93 0.18 -4.74
N GLY A 200 26.18 0.03 -3.43
CA GLY A 200 26.02 -1.22 -2.68
C GLY A 200 24.65 -1.91 -2.81
N PRO A 201 23.52 -1.19 -2.80
CA PRO A 201 22.19 -1.80 -2.91
C PRO A 201 22.02 -2.67 -4.15
N ALA A 202 22.44 -2.20 -5.34
CA ALA A 202 22.30 -2.97 -6.57
C ALA A 202 23.23 -4.20 -6.60
N GLN A 203 24.42 -4.09 -5.98
CA GLN A 203 25.35 -5.22 -5.85
C GLN A 203 24.78 -6.30 -4.93
N ALA A 204 24.17 -5.91 -3.78
CA ALA A 204 23.52 -6.83 -2.84
C ALA A 204 22.33 -7.54 -3.51
N ASN A 205 21.46 -6.79 -4.19
CA ASN A 205 20.32 -7.37 -4.91
C ASN A 205 20.74 -8.31 -6.04
N MET A 206 21.79 -7.97 -6.80
CA MET A 206 22.35 -8.87 -7.83
C MET A 206 22.89 -10.16 -7.22
N ARG A 207 23.59 -10.09 -6.07
CA ARG A 207 24.09 -11.27 -5.34
C ARG A 207 22.93 -12.13 -4.88
N ARG A 208 21.87 -11.53 -4.33
CA ARG A 208 20.67 -12.24 -3.91
C ARG A 208 20.03 -13.03 -5.05
N ILE A 209 19.87 -12.42 -6.24
CA ILE A 209 19.35 -13.14 -7.42
C ILE A 209 20.29 -14.32 -7.78
N PHE A 210 21.60 -14.13 -7.74
CA PHE A 210 22.53 -15.20 -8.00
C PHE A 210 22.37 -16.36 -7.01
N GLU A 211 22.19 -16.06 -5.72
CA GLU A 211 21.94 -17.06 -4.68
C GLU A 211 20.61 -17.81 -4.93
N LEU A 212 19.53 -17.09 -5.27
CA LEU A 212 18.25 -17.70 -5.59
C LEU A 212 18.35 -18.71 -6.73
N PHE A 213 19.09 -18.38 -7.79
CA PHE A 213 19.27 -19.28 -8.94
C PHE A 213 20.15 -20.49 -8.65
N ASN A 214 21.19 -20.35 -7.85
CA ASN A 214 22.14 -21.43 -7.59
C ASN A 214 21.80 -22.31 -6.38
N PHE A 215 21.11 -21.74 -5.37
CA PHE A 215 20.85 -22.42 -4.10
C PHE A 215 19.36 -22.49 -3.75
N GLY A 216 18.48 -21.97 -4.61
CA GLY A 216 17.01 -21.97 -4.42
C GLY A 216 16.51 -21.04 -3.32
N SER A 217 17.38 -20.35 -2.58
CA SER A 217 17.02 -19.40 -1.53
C SER A 217 18.11 -18.37 -1.30
N SER A 218 17.73 -17.20 -0.81
CA SER A 218 18.66 -16.21 -0.27
C SER A 218 18.15 -15.69 1.07
N LYS A 219 19.09 -15.38 2.00
CA LYS A 219 18.78 -14.79 3.31
C LYS A 219 18.82 -13.25 3.26
N GLU A 220 19.28 -12.65 2.18
CA GLU A 220 19.37 -11.20 2.06
C GLU A 220 18.00 -10.60 1.69
N PRO A 221 17.54 -9.54 2.40
CA PRO A 221 16.32 -8.83 2.03
C PRO A 221 16.51 -7.97 0.78
N TYR A 222 15.40 -7.48 0.21
CA TYR A 222 15.45 -6.46 -0.84
C TYR A 222 16.12 -5.19 -0.33
N ASN A 223 17.11 -4.69 -1.03
CA ASN A 223 17.81 -3.46 -0.66
C ASN A 223 17.32 -2.29 -1.54
N LEU A 224 16.51 -1.43 -0.93
CA LEU A 224 15.90 -0.25 -1.58
C LEU A 224 16.70 1.04 -1.33
N GLU A 225 17.73 1.02 -0.46
CA GLU A 225 18.43 2.21 0.02
C GLU A 225 19.94 2.12 -0.11
N ASN A 226 20.57 3.29 -0.25
CA ASN A 226 21.95 3.49 0.18
C ASN A 226 21.94 3.59 1.71
N LYS A 227 22.73 2.77 2.38
CA LYS A 227 23.10 3.00 3.79
C LYS A 227 24.20 4.04 3.84
#